data_9279d7b56b535aced8bd94c511a3126f
#
_entry.id   9279d7b56b535aced8bd94c511a3126f
#
_cell.length_a   1.000
_cell.length_b   1.000
_cell.length_c   1.000
_cell.angle_alpha   90.00
_cell.angle_beta   90.00
_cell.angle_gamma   90.00
#
_symmetry.space_group_name_H-M   'P 1'
#
loop_
_entity.id
_entity.type
_entity.pdbx_description
1 polymer ?
#
loop_
_entity_poly.entity_id
_entity_poly.type
_entity_poly.pdbx_seq_one_letter_code
_entity_poly.pdbx_strand_id
1 'polypeptide(L)'
;MPGPARWQTAGMRRWILGARPRTLPAAVVPVLVGTAVAAGSGIIWWRAAAALVVALALQVAVNYANDLSDGLRGTDGPGRVGPQRLVGSGLATPQEVRLAMLGAFAVAAMAGLSLAAAVTPWLLLVGAASVAAGWFYTGGPRPYGYLGLGEAFVFVFFGLVATVGSAYVHQQQVPAVAWLAATAVGFLACALLVVNNLRDLPGDAEAGKRTLAVRLGDRRTRLLYVALLDGALVVGSLCALDRRWAALVLGAGILAGPAVRIVLGGAGGRGGSAARRGRGRAR
;
A
#
# COMPACT_ATOMS: atom_id res chain seq x y z
N MET A 1 33.43 -5.95 23.10
CA MET A 1 32.95 -5.10 21.98
C MET A 1 32.39 -6.00 20.88
N PRO A 2 31.14 -5.81 20.42
CA PRO A 2 30.64 -6.59 19.28
C PRO A 2 31.41 -6.21 18.01
N GLY A 3 31.79 -7.22 17.22
CA GLY A 3 32.60 -7.06 16.02
C GLY A 3 31.92 -6.24 14.90
N PRO A 4 32.66 -5.72 13.92
CA PRO A 4 32.17 -4.81 12.87
C PRO A 4 30.99 -5.37 12.03
N ALA A 5 30.89 -6.68 11.88
CA ALA A 5 29.78 -7.32 11.15
C ALA A 5 28.42 -7.16 11.87
N ARG A 6 28.38 -7.10 13.19
CA ARG A 6 27.14 -6.86 13.97
C ARG A 6 26.59 -5.44 13.82
N TRP A 7 27.46 -4.46 13.67
CA TRP A 7 27.05 -3.06 13.47
C TRP A 7 26.51 -2.83 12.05
N GLN A 8 27.10 -3.49 11.04
CA GLN A 8 26.63 -3.42 9.65
C GLN A 8 25.26 -4.08 9.47
N THR A 9 25.04 -5.26 10.09
CA THR A 9 23.73 -5.94 10.04
C THR A 9 22.64 -5.18 10.81
N ALA A 10 22.95 -4.53 11.94
CA ALA A 10 22.03 -3.66 12.65
C ALA A 10 21.69 -2.42 11.81
N GLY A 11 22.67 -1.83 11.12
CA GLY A 11 22.48 -0.70 10.22
C GLY A 11 21.53 -1.01 9.06
N MET A 12 21.73 -2.14 8.37
CA MET A 12 20.89 -2.55 7.24
C MET A 12 19.47 -2.93 7.67
N ARG A 13 19.33 -3.60 8.82
CA ARG A 13 18.04 -4.03 9.35
C ARG A 13 17.06 -2.87 9.55
N ARG A 14 17.53 -1.69 10.00
CA ARG A 14 16.67 -0.51 10.18
C ARG A 14 16.05 -0.07 8.84
N TRP A 15 16.80 -0.08 7.74
CA TRP A 15 16.29 0.30 6.42
C TRP A 15 15.26 -0.68 5.89
N ILE A 16 15.45 -2.00 6.11
CA ILE A 16 14.44 -3.01 5.78
C ILE A 16 13.16 -2.77 6.58
N LEU A 17 13.25 -2.44 7.87
CA LEU A 17 12.08 -2.11 8.69
C LEU A 17 11.34 -0.89 8.15
N GLY A 18 12.05 0.18 7.79
CA GLY A 18 11.47 1.39 7.21
C GLY A 18 10.87 1.17 5.82
N ALA A 19 11.45 0.30 4.99
CA ALA A 19 10.90 -0.10 3.70
C ALA A 19 9.57 -0.89 3.82
N ARG A 20 9.25 -1.41 5.02
CA ARG A 20 8.00 -2.13 5.33
C ARG A 20 7.71 -3.29 4.38
N PRO A 21 8.44 -4.41 4.42
CA PRO A 21 8.26 -5.54 3.50
C PRO A 21 6.84 -6.05 3.38
N ARG A 22 6.05 -5.94 4.46
CA ARG A 22 4.64 -6.36 4.48
C ARG A 22 3.72 -5.56 3.55
N THR A 23 4.15 -4.38 3.10
CA THR A 23 3.39 -3.54 2.15
C THR A 23 3.87 -3.70 0.71
N LEU A 24 5.02 -4.32 0.47
CA LEU A 24 5.57 -4.51 -0.87
C LEU A 24 4.67 -5.34 -1.81
N PRO A 25 3.90 -6.34 -1.34
CA PRO A 25 2.94 -7.03 -2.20
C PRO A 25 1.95 -6.09 -2.91
N ALA A 26 1.59 -4.95 -2.30
CA ALA A 26 0.74 -3.94 -2.93
C ALA A 26 1.37 -3.32 -4.19
N ALA A 27 2.71 -3.30 -4.29
CA ALA A 27 3.43 -2.83 -5.47
C ALA A 27 3.70 -3.96 -6.47
N VAL A 28 3.91 -5.20 -5.99
CA VAL A 28 4.23 -6.36 -6.83
C VAL A 28 3.00 -6.85 -7.60
N VAL A 29 1.87 -7.02 -6.90
CA VAL A 29 0.64 -7.61 -7.47
C VAL A 29 0.13 -6.85 -8.69
N PRO A 30 0.01 -5.50 -8.70
CA PRO A 30 -0.42 -4.76 -9.88
C PRO A 30 0.44 -5.03 -11.12
N VAL A 31 1.76 -5.09 -10.94
CA VAL A 31 2.70 -5.33 -12.04
C VAL A 31 2.56 -6.75 -12.58
N LEU A 32 2.45 -7.75 -11.70
CA LEU A 32 2.26 -9.14 -12.11
C LEU A 32 0.93 -9.32 -12.86
N VAL A 33 -0.15 -8.73 -12.35
CA VAL A 33 -1.47 -8.80 -12.99
C VAL A 33 -1.46 -8.10 -14.35
N GLY A 34 -0.91 -6.88 -14.44
CA GLY A 34 -0.79 -6.17 -15.72
C GLY A 34 0.08 -6.92 -16.74
N THR A 35 1.19 -7.51 -16.29
CA THR A 35 2.04 -8.36 -17.14
C THR A 35 1.30 -9.60 -17.61
N ALA A 36 0.50 -10.25 -16.73
CA ALA A 36 -0.31 -11.41 -17.08
C ALA A 36 -1.42 -11.07 -18.11
N VAL A 37 -2.00 -9.86 -18.03
CA VAL A 37 -2.94 -9.37 -19.05
C VAL A 37 -2.27 -9.31 -20.43
N ALA A 38 -1.01 -8.90 -20.50
CA ALA A 38 -0.24 -8.81 -21.74
C ALA A 38 0.23 -10.19 -22.29
N ALA A 39 0.14 -11.28 -21.51
CA ALA A 39 0.72 -12.58 -21.87
C ALA A 39 0.19 -13.15 -23.18
N GLY A 40 -1.08 -12.85 -23.54
CA GLY A 40 -1.69 -13.35 -24.80
C GLY A 40 -1.06 -12.78 -26.07
N SER A 41 -0.36 -11.67 -25.99
CA SER A 41 0.25 -10.96 -27.13
C SER A 41 1.78 -10.83 -27.01
N GLY A 42 2.36 -11.44 -25.99
CA GLY A 42 3.81 -11.50 -25.74
C GLY A 42 4.29 -10.58 -24.61
N ILE A 43 5.11 -11.15 -23.72
CA ILE A 43 5.73 -10.44 -22.60
C ILE A 43 7.12 -9.99 -22.97
N ILE A 44 7.40 -8.70 -22.76
CA ILE A 44 8.74 -8.13 -22.89
C ILE A 44 9.35 -8.08 -21.48
N TRP A 45 10.12 -9.08 -21.11
CA TRP A 45 10.56 -9.35 -19.73
C TRP A 45 11.33 -8.20 -19.08
N TRP A 46 12.20 -7.51 -19.83
CA TRP A 46 12.91 -6.37 -19.24
C TRP A 46 11.99 -5.21 -18.89
N ARG A 47 10.88 -5.00 -19.65
CA ARG A 47 9.86 -4.00 -19.35
C ARG A 47 9.06 -4.38 -18.11
N ALA A 48 8.74 -5.66 -17.95
CA ALA A 48 8.13 -6.18 -16.72
C ALA A 48 9.04 -5.93 -15.51
N ALA A 49 10.34 -6.25 -15.64
CA ALA A 49 11.32 -6.01 -14.59
C ALA A 49 11.46 -4.51 -14.26
N ALA A 50 11.55 -3.65 -15.26
CA ALA A 50 11.62 -2.20 -15.07
C ALA A 50 10.35 -1.66 -14.38
N ALA A 51 9.15 -2.09 -14.80
CA ALA A 51 7.89 -1.74 -14.14
C ALA A 51 7.85 -2.18 -12.68
N LEU A 52 8.37 -3.39 -12.39
CA LEU A 52 8.48 -3.90 -11.02
C LEU A 52 9.45 -3.05 -10.17
N VAL A 53 10.59 -2.65 -10.74
CA VAL A 53 11.54 -1.75 -10.07
C VAL A 53 10.88 -0.40 -9.78
N VAL A 54 10.16 0.20 -10.75
CA VAL A 54 9.40 1.44 -10.55
C VAL A 54 8.44 1.29 -9.39
N ALA A 55 7.59 0.25 -9.40
CA ALA A 55 6.57 0.04 -8.40
C ALA A 55 7.15 -0.18 -7.00
N LEU A 56 8.17 -1.04 -6.87
CA LEU A 56 8.83 -1.32 -5.59
C LEU A 56 9.57 -0.09 -5.06
N ALA A 57 10.29 0.64 -5.91
CA ALA A 57 11.04 1.81 -5.51
C ALA A 57 10.11 2.95 -5.08
N LEU A 58 8.98 3.18 -5.79
CA LEU A 58 7.94 4.13 -5.36
C LEU A 58 7.33 3.72 -4.02
N GLN A 59 7.01 2.44 -3.82
CA GLN A 59 6.46 1.94 -2.54
C GLN A 59 7.43 2.20 -1.38
N VAL A 60 8.72 1.91 -1.57
CA VAL A 60 9.76 2.16 -0.55
C VAL A 60 9.91 3.67 -0.30
N ALA A 61 9.95 4.48 -1.36
CA ALA A 61 10.04 5.93 -1.24
C ALA A 61 8.87 6.52 -0.46
N VAL A 62 7.63 6.07 -0.74
CA VAL A 62 6.42 6.49 -0.01
C VAL A 62 6.48 6.05 1.46
N ASN A 63 6.98 4.85 1.75
CA ASN A 63 7.15 4.38 3.12
C ASN A 63 8.13 5.26 3.90
N TYR A 64 9.25 5.67 3.30
CA TYR A 64 10.20 6.62 3.90
C TYR A 64 9.64 8.04 3.99
N ALA A 65 8.88 8.51 2.98
CA ALA A 65 8.21 9.81 3.02
C ALA A 65 7.22 9.89 4.19
N ASN A 66 6.45 8.82 4.40
CA ASN A 66 5.51 8.71 5.51
C ASN A 66 6.22 8.71 6.87
N ASP A 67 7.35 7.98 6.96
CA ASP A 67 8.16 7.93 8.19
C ASP A 67 8.74 9.31 8.52
N LEU A 68 9.35 9.97 7.52
CA LEU A 68 9.91 11.31 7.65
C LEU A 68 8.85 12.34 8.07
N SER A 69 7.71 12.34 7.37
CA SER A 69 6.66 13.33 7.56
C SER A 69 5.96 13.19 8.92
N ASP A 70 5.60 11.96 9.29
CA ASP A 70 4.97 11.65 10.57
C ASP A 70 5.94 11.90 11.73
N GLY A 71 7.22 11.54 11.57
CA GLY A 71 8.26 11.78 12.57
C GLY A 71 8.52 13.28 12.82
N LEU A 72 8.58 14.09 11.75
CA LEU A 72 8.76 15.55 11.88
C LEU A 72 7.55 16.24 12.52
N ARG A 73 6.34 15.69 12.35
CA ARG A 73 5.11 16.23 12.96
C ARG A 73 4.86 15.72 14.37
N GLY A 74 5.68 14.76 14.87
CA GLY A 74 5.49 14.18 16.18
C GLY A 74 4.24 13.30 16.32
N THR A 75 3.66 12.85 15.20
CA THR A 75 2.47 11.98 15.21
C THR A 75 2.80 10.53 15.56
N ASP A 76 4.08 10.17 15.60
CA ASP A 76 4.60 8.84 15.91
C ASP A 76 5.08 8.75 17.38
N GLY A 77 4.17 8.94 18.34
CA GLY A 77 4.48 8.89 19.78
C GLY A 77 4.71 7.48 20.34
N PRO A 78 5.14 7.37 21.63
CA PRO A 78 5.47 6.09 22.28
C PRO A 78 4.29 5.09 22.36
N GLY A 79 3.06 5.58 22.30
CA GLY A 79 1.82 4.76 22.34
C GLY A 79 1.36 4.22 21.02
N ARG A 80 2.11 4.40 19.94
CA ARG A 80 1.71 3.99 18.60
C ARG A 80 1.57 2.47 18.45
N VAL A 81 0.42 2.03 17.96
CA VAL A 81 0.17 0.64 17.54
C VAL A 81 0.55 0.51 16.08
N GLY A 82 1.57 -0.29 15.76
CA GLY A 82 1.98 -0.50 14.36
C GLY A 82 3.48 -0.73 14.20
N PRO A 83 3.98 -0.86 12.95
CA PRO A 83 5.41 -1.06 12.71
C PRO A 83 6.25 0.09 13.25
N GLN A 84 7.42 -0.23 13.78
CA GLN A 84 8.38 0.74 14.29
C GLN A 84 8.78 1.73 13.18
N ARG A 85 8.84 3.01 13.53
CA ARG A 85 9.22 4.11 12.63
C ARG A 85 10.68 4.49 12.84
N LEU A 86 11.39 4.84 11.77
CA LEU A 86 12.81 5.19 11.84
C LEU A 86 13.03 6.52 12.59
N VAL A 87 12.32 7.57 12.19
CA VAL A 87 12.45 8.91 12.79
C VAL A 87 11.81 8.92 14.16
N GLY A 88 10.56 8.48 14.30
CA GLY A 88 9.81 8.54 15.55
C GLY A 88 10.41 7.69 16.68
N SER A 89 11.18 6.64 16.36
CA SER A 89 11.88 5.82 17.37
C SER A 89 13.37 6.17 17.53
N GLY A 90 13.88 7.19 16.80
CA GLY A 90 15.29 7.58 16.85
C GLY A 90 16.28 6.60 16.20
N LEU A 91 15.78 5.63 15.40
CA LEU A 91 16.63 4.67 14.69
C LEU A 91 17.40 5.29 13.52
N ALA A 92 16.89 6.38 12.95
CA ALA A 92 17.55 7.16 11.92
C ALA A 92 17.18 8.64 12.06
N THR A 93 18.08 9.51 11.66
CA THR A 93 17.84 10.95 11.63
C THR A 93 16.89 11.31 10.46
N PRO A 94 16.16 12.45 10.55
CA PRO A 94 15.33 12.92 9.43
C PRO A 94 16.12 13.10 8.12
N GLN A 95 17.39 13.50 8.21
CA GLN A 95 18.26 13.67 7.04
C GLN A 95 18.58 12.32 6.37
N GLU A 96 18.93 11.30 7.15
CA GLU A 96 19.19 9.96 6.63
C GLU A 96 17.96 9.39 5.93
N VAL A 97 16.76 9.52 6.55
CA VAL A 97 15.50 9.02 5.95
C VAL A 97 15.15 9.81 4.69
N ARG A 98 15.39 11.13 4.67
CA ARG A 98 15.22 11.96 3.45
C ARG A 98 16.11 11.49 2.31
N LEU A 99 17.38 11.20 2.57
CA LEU A 99 18.31 10.70 1.55
C LEU A 99 17.89 9.33 1.02
N ALA A 100 17.46 8.41 1.91
CA ALA A 100 16.95 7.10 1.50
C ALA A 100 15.68 7.22 0.64
N MET A 101 14.76 8.12 1.00
CA MET A 101 13.55 8.43 0.23
C MET A 101 13.92 8.96 -1.17
N LEU A 102 14.80 9.95 -1.24
CA LEU A 102 15.24 10.53 -2.52
C LEU A 102 15.96 9.50 -3.40
N GLY A 103 16.81 8.65 -2.79
CA GLY A 103 17.46 7.54 -3.48
C GLY A 103 16.44 6.55 -4.07
N ALA A 104 15.39 6.20 -3.33
CA ALA A 104 14.32 5.34 -3.82
C ALA A 104 13.53 6.00 -4.97
N PHE A 105 13.19 7.30 -4.86
CA PHE A 105 12.59 8.04 -5.97
C PHE A 105 13.49 8.12 -7.20
N ALA A 106 14.81 8.28 -7.02
CA ALA A 106 15.77 8.29 -8.12
C ALA A 106 15.83 6.93 -8.84
N VAL A 107 15.81 5.82 -8.11
CA VAL A 107 15.74 4.46 -8.69
C VAL A 107 14.45 4.31 -9.50
N ALA A 108 13.30 4.73 -8.96
CA ALA A 108 12.04 4.71 -9.69
C ALA A 108 12.08 5.56 -10.97
N ALA A 109 12.68 6.75 -10.88
CA ALA A 109 12.82 7.65 -12.02
C ALA A 109 13.71 7.06 -13.11
N MET A 110 14.86 6.48 -12.76
CA MET A 110 15.76 5.83 -13.75
C MET A 110 15.08 4.68 -14.48
N ALA A 111 14.41 3.79 -13.76
CA ALA A 111 13.65 2.70 -14.37
C ALA A 111 12.45 3.22 -15.19
N GLY A 112 11.77 4.25 -14.71
CA GLY A 112 10.68 4.92 -15.44
C GLY A 112 11.13 5.61 -16.72
N LEU A 113 12.29 6.26 -16.69
CA LEU A 113 12.92 6.86 -17.87
C LEU A 113 13.26 5.82 -18.95
N SER A 114 13.77 4.67 -18.56
CA SER A 114 14.06 3.57 -19.49
C SER A 114 12.78 3.06 -20.18
N LEU A 115 11.66 2.97 -19.45
CA LEU A 115 10.36 2.63 -20.03
C LEU A 115 9.82 3.73 -20.92
N ALA A 116 9.94 5.00 -20.52
CA ALA A 116 9.49 6.13 -21.30
C ALA A 116 10.23 6.24 -22.63
N ALA A 117 11.56 6.04 -22.62
CA ALA A 117 12.38 6.03 -23.83
C ALA A 117 12.02 4.88 -24.79
N ALA A 118 11.64 3.72 -24.26
CA ALA A 118 11.37 2.53 -25.07
C ALA A 118 9.91 2.39 -25.51
N VAL A 119 8.97 3.08 -24.86
CA VAL A 119 7.52 2.90 -25.08
C VAL A 119 6.88 4.20 -25.56
N THR A 120 6.85 5.22 -24.72
CA THR A 120 6.28 6.53 -25.03
C THR A 120 6.66 7.59 -24.00
N PRO A 121 6.94 8.84 -24.41
CA PRO A 121 7.21 9.94 -23.48
C PRO A 121 6.08 10.26 -22.50
N TRP A 122 4.83 9.91 -22.81
CA TRP A 122 3.68 10.12 -21.90
C TRP A 122 3.87 9.44 -20.54
N LEU A 123 4.68 8.36 -20.46
CA LEU A 123 5.02 7.70 -19.20
C LEU A 123 5.77 8.63 -18.23
N LEU A 124 6.43 9.69 -18.72
CA LEU A 124 7.05 10.71 -17.86
C LEU A 124 6.02 11.48 -17.04
N LEU A 125 4.88 11.84 -17.66
CA LEU A 125 3.78 12.51 -16.96
C LEU A 125 3.15 11.58 -15.90
N VAL A 126 2.95 10.32 -16.25
CA VAL A 126 2.43 9.31 -15.31
C VAL A 126 3.40 9.12 -14.15
N GLY A 127 4.70 9.04 -14.44
CA GLY A 127 5.76 8.93 -13.43
C GLY A 127 5.80 10.15 -12.50
N ALA A 128 5.78 11.36 -13.07
CA ALA A 128 5.76 12.61 -12.31
C ALA A 128 4.52 12.70 -11.40
N ALA A 129 3.33 12.35 -11.92
CA ALA A 129 2.10 12.29 -11.14
C ALA A 129 2.19 11.26 -10.01
N SER A 130 2.81 10.10 -10.26
CA SER A 130 2.98 9.04 -9.24
C SER A 130 3.93 9.48 -8.13
N VAL A 131 5.04 10.15 -8.46
CA VAL A 131 5.98 10.72 -7.48
C VAL A 131 5.28 11.81 -6.67
N ALA A 132 4.56 12.72 -7.31
CA ALA A 132 3.81 13.78 -6.65
C ALA A 132 2.74 13.19 -5.71
N ALA A 133 1.96 12.21 -6.17
CA ALA A 133 0.99 11.52 -5.32
C ALA A 133 1.66 10.86 -4.11
N GLY A 134 2.78 10.16 -4.30
CA GLY A 134 3.52 9.54 -3.20
C GLY A 134 4.03 10.56 -2.18
N TRP A 135 4.55 11.70 -2.64
CA TRP A 135 5.02 12.76 -1.77
C TRP A 135 3.89 13.43 -0.98
N PHE A 136 2.82 13.86 -1.68
CA PHE A 136 1.71 14.60 -1.06
C PHE A 136 0.76 13.71 -0.25
N TYR A 137 0.97 12.40 -0.22
CA TYR A 137 0.18 11.50 0.63
C TYR A 137 0.27 11.89 2.11
N THR A 138 1.49 12.11 2.64
CA THR A 138 1.75 12.57 4.02
C THR A 138 2.60 13.84 4.08
N GLY A 139 3.24 14.22 2.96
CA GLY A 139 4.09 15.41 2.85
C GLY A 139 3.31 16.68 2.51
N GLY A 140 4.02 17.82 2.52
CA GLY A 140 3.43 19.12 2.20
C GLY A 140 2.55 19.71 3.32
N PRO A 141 1.96 20.90 3.07
CA PRO A 141 1.17 21.62 4.10
C PRO A 141 -0.21 21.00 4.35
N ARG A 142 -0.80 20.34 3.35
CA ARG A 142 -2.13 19.69 3.41
C ARG A 142 -2.08 18.30 2.78
N PRO A 143 -1.52 17.30 3.49
CA PRO A 143 -1.42 15.93 2.95
C PRO A 143 -2.81 15.35 2.70
N TYR A 144 -3.03 14.84 1.50
CA TYR A 144 -4.35 14.32 1.13
C TYR A 144 -4.71 13.01 1.88
N GLY A 145 -3.71 12.25 2.34
CA GLY A 145 -3.93 11.10 3.22
C GLY A 145 -4.59 11.49 4.54
N TYR A 146 -4.31 12.69 5.06
CA TYR A 146 -4.93 13.23 6.27
C TYR A 146 -6.32 13.82 6.01
N LEU A 147 -6.70 14.01 4.74
CA LEU A 147 -8.01 14.51 4.33
C LEU A 147 -9.00 13.40 3.97
N GLY A 148 -8.64 12.13 4.17
CA GLY A 148 -9.50 10.99 3.88
C GLY A 148 -9.60 10.66 2.39
N LEU A 149 -8.64 11.10 1.59
CA LEU A 149 -8.56 10.81 0.14
C LEU A 149 -7.59 9.66 -0.17
N GLY A 150 -7.00 9.05 0.85
CA GLY A 150 -5.99 8.00 0.71
C GLY A 150 -6.46 6.84 -0.16
N GLU A 151 -7.67 6.34 0.10
CA GLU A 151 -8.24 5.20 -0.61
C GLU A 151 -8.48 5.52 -2.10
N ALA A 152 -8.92 6.72 -2.43
CA ALA A 152 -9.11 7.14 -3.83
C ALA A 152 -7.78 7.17 -4.59
N PHE A 153 -6.73 7.73 -4.00
CA PHE A 153 -5.41 7.77 -4.62
C PHE A 153 -4.76 6.38 -4.70
N VAL A 154 -4.93 5.53 -3.68
CA VAL A 154 -4.47 4.15 -3.72
C VAL A 154 -5.19 3.38 -4.82
N PHE A 155 -6.51 3.53 -4.98
CA PHE A 155 -7.24 2.92 -6.07
C PHE A 155 -6.68 3.35 -7.44
N VAL A 156 -6.45 4.64 -7.63
CA VAL A 156 -5.93 5.18 -8.90
C VAL A 156 -4.50 4.70 -9.16
N PHE A 157 -3.57 4.90 -8.22
CA PHE A 157 -2.16 4.66 -8.50
C PHE A 157 -1.75 3.19 -8.38
N PHE A 158 -2.24 2.44 -7.40
CA PHE A 158 -1.93 1.02 -7.24
C PHE A 158 -2.87 0.12 -8.05
N GLY A 159 -4.15 0.51 -8.18
CA GLY A 159 -5.08 -0.21 -9.04
C GLY A 159 -4.87 0.12 -10.52
N LEU A 160 -5.34 1.30 -10.92
CA LEU A 160 -5.41 1.64 -12.34
C LEU A 160 -4.03 1.88 -12.96
N VAL A 161 -3.26 2.83 -12.44
CA VAL A 161 -1.99 3.23 -13.06
C VAL A 161 -0.99 2.10 -13.07
N ALA A 162 -0.77 1.41 -11.96
CA ALA A 162 0.22 0.35 -11.88
C ALA A 162 -0.18 -0.88 -12.71
N THR A 163 -1.45 -1.31 -12.69
CA THR A 163 -1.89 -2.51 -13.42
C THR A 163 -2.02 -2.23 -14.92
N VAL A 164 -2.76 -1.16 -15.30
CA VAL A 164 -2.93 -0.79 -16.70
C VAL A 164 -1.60 -0.38 -17.33
N GLY A 165 -0.80 0.41 -16.61
CA GLY A 165 0.52 0.82 -17.06
C GLY A 165 1.44 -0.37 -17.30
N SER A 166 1.42 -1.38 -16.42
CA SER A 166 2.19 -2.62 -16.61
C SER A 166 1.72 -3.44 -17.80
N ALA A 167 0.42 -3.46 -18.12
CA ALA A 167 -0.06 -4.08 -19.36
C ALA A 167 0.38 -3.26 -20.59
N TYR A 168 0.21 -1.95 -20.53
CA TYR A 168 0.50 -1.03 -21.64
C TYR A 168 1.95 -1.04 -22.10
N VAL A 169 2.91 -1.14 -21.18
CA VAL A 169 4.34 -1.10 -21.55
C VAL A 169 4.77 -2.26 -22.44
N HIS A 170 4.01 -3.35 -22.48
CA HIS A 170 4.32 -4.49 -23.36
C HIS A 170 3.91 -4.23 -24.82
N GLN A 171 2.71 -3.70 -25.05
CA GLN A 171 2.08 -3.72 -26.36
C GLN A 171 1.55 -2.36 -26.83
N GLN A 172 1.64 -1.34 -25.98
CA GLN A 172 1.08 0.01 -26.21
C GLN A 172 -0.44 -0.02 -26.47
N GLN A 173 -1.11 -1.07 -25.99
CA GLN A 173 -2.56 -1.26 -26.08
C GLN A 173 -3.10 -1.61 -24.68
N VAL A 174 -4.33 -1.22 -24.43
CA VAL A 174 -5.02 -1.51 -23.17
C VAL A 174 -6.31 -2.27 -23.48
N PRO A 175 -6.30 -3.60 -23.41
CA PRO A 175 -7.51 -4.39 -23.59
C PRO A 175 -8.51 -4.14 -22.45
N ALA A 176 -9.81 -4.33 -22.71
CA ALA A 176 -10.86 -4.09 -21.72
C ALA A 176 -10.64 -4.87 -20.41
N VAL A 177 -10.12 -6.10 -20.49
CA VAL A 177 -9.79 -6.93 -19.31
C VAL A 177 -8.74 -6.28 -18.40
N ALA A 178 -7.86 -5.42 -18.93
CA ALA A 178 -6.89 -4.69 -18.11
C ALA A 178 -7.56 -3.74 -17.11
N TRP A 179 -8.67 -3.09 -17.51
CA TRP A 179 -9.43 -2.20 -16.63
C TRP A 179 -10.20 -2.98 -15.55
N LEU A 180 -10.76 -4.14 -15.89
CA LEU A 180 -11.39 -5.03 -14.91
C LEU A 180 -10.37 -5.53 -13.89
N ALA A 181 -9.24 -6.04 -14.37
CA ALA A 181 -8.16 -6.52 -13.51
C ALA A 181 -7.61 -5.39 -12.60
N ALA A 182 -7.40 -4.19 -13.16
CA ALA A 182 -6.94 -3.02 -12.43
C ALA A 182 -7.92 -2.57 -11.35
N THR A 183 -9.23 -2.64 -11.63
CA THR A 183 -10.27 -2.33 -10.65
C THR A 183 -10.27 -3.32 -9.51
N ALA A 184 -10.17 -4.63 -9.79
CA ALA A 184 -10.08 -5.66 -8.77
C ALA A 184 -8.84 -5.49 -7.88
N VAL A 185 -7.68 -5.23 -8.50
CA VAL A 185 -6.42 -4.94 -7.79
C VAL A 185 -6.54 -3.66 -6.97
N GLY A 186 -7.17 -2.62 -7.49
CA GLY A 186 -7.43 -1.37 -6.79
C GLY A 186 -8.25 -1.56 -5.52
N PHE A 187 -9.30 -2.39 -5.58
CA PHE A 187 -10.09 -2.74 -4.40
C PHE A 187 -9.27 -3.48 -3.35
N LEU A 188 -8.41 -4.42 -3.74
CA LEU A 188 -7.51 -5.12 -2.80
C LEU A 188 -6.49 -4.18 -2.18
N ALA A 189 -5.92 -3.26 -2.95
CA ALA A 189 -4.99 -2.25 -2.44
C ALA A 189 -5.68 -1.30 -1.44
N CYS A 190 -6.92 -0.88 -1.73
CA CYS A 190 -7.75 -0.11 -0.82
C CYS A 190 -8.10 -0.90 0.45
N ALA A 191 -8.44 -2.19 0.34
CA ALA A 191 -8.72 -3.03 1.51
C ALA A 191 -7.50 -3.12 2.44
N LEU A 192 -6.29 -3.24 1.88
CA LEU A 192 -5.04 -3.20 2.67
C LEU A 192 -4.86 -1.86 3.37
N LEU A 193 -5.15 -0.73 2.72
CA LEU A 193 -5.09 0.59 3.35
C LEU A 193 -6.15 0.73 4.44
N VAL A 194 -7.38 0.31 4.16
CA VAL A 194 -8.51 0.38 5.11
C VAL A 194 -8.23 -0.39 6.39
N VAL A 195 -7.67 -1.61 6.31
CA VAL A 195 -7.33 -2.39 7.52
C VAL A 195 -6.20 -1.76 8.32
N ASN A 196 -5.24 -1.11 7.65
CA ASN A 196 -4.19 -0.35 8.32
C ASN A 196 -4.75 0.89 9.03
N ASN A 197 -5.61 1.66 8.35
CA ASN A 197 -6.27 2.84 8.91
C ASN A 197 -7.24 2.46 10.04
N LEU A 198 -7.90 1.30 9.97
CA LEU A 198 -8.74 0.77 11.04
C LEU A 198 -7.94 0.46 12.31
N ARG A 199 -6.75 -0.15 12.15
CA ARG A 199 -5.84 -0.42 13.28
C ARG A 199 -5.36 0.88 13.93
N ASP A 200 -5.02 1.86 13.10
CA ASP A 200 -4.40 3.12 13.53
C ASP A 200 -5.46 4.19 13.91
N LEU A 201 -6.76 3.89 13.77
CA LEU A 201 -7.89 4.82 13.94
C LEU A 201 -7.85 5.64 15.25
N PRO A 202 -7.62 5.05 16.45
CA PRO A 202 -7.56 5.84 17.68
C PRO A 202 -6.41 6.85 17.66
N GLY A 203 -5.20 6.42 17.28
CA GLY A 203 -4.03 7.27 17.22
C GLY A 203 -4.13 8.35 16.13
N ASP A 204 -4.72 8.03 14.97
CA ASP A 204 -4.95 9.00 13.91
C ASP A 204 -5.93 10.10 14.35
N ALA A 205 -7.00 9.73 15.07
CA ALA A 205 -7.96 10.69 15.60
C ALA A 205 -7.31 11.63 16.64
N GLU A 206 -6.50 11.09 17.57
CA GLU A 206 -5.74 11.87 18.55
C GLU A 206 -4.71 12.80 17.89
N ALA A 207 -4.06 12.34 16.82
CA ALA A 207 -3.11 13.14 16.04
C ALA A 207 -3.79 14.16 15.09
N GLY A 208 -5.12 14.27 15.09
CA GLY A 208 -5.89 15.18 14.23
C GLY A 208 -5.94 14.78 12.75
N LYS A 209 -5.52 13.56 12.40
CA LYS A 209 -5.64 13.02 11.04
C LYS A 209 -7.10 12.65 10.79
N ARG A 210 -7.68 13.14 9.70
CA ARG A 210 -9.06 12.83 9.29
C ARG A 210 -9.07 11.82 8.16
N THR A 211 -8.42 10.67 8.36
CA THR A 211 -8.44 9.55 7.41
C THR A 211 -9.88 9.09 7.15
N LEU A 212 -10.12 8.35 6.06
CA LEU A 212 -11.45 7.83 5.76
C LEU A 212 -11.97 6.96 6.92
N ALA A 213 -11.12 6.17 7.56
CA ALA A 213 -11.47 5.36 8.73
C ALA A 213 -11.92 6.21 9.91
N VAL A 214 -11.23 7.33 10.21
CA VAL A 214 -11.64 8.27 11.27
C VAL A 214 -12.99 8.92 10.96
N ARG A 215 -13.25 9.24 9.67
CA ARG A 215 -14.53 9.84 9.24
C ARG A 215 -15.70 8.86 9.33
N LEU A 216 -15.49 7.60 8.93
CA LEU A 216 -16.52 6.57 8.91
C LEU A 216 -16.78 5.95 10.30
N GLY A 217 -15.77 5.95 11.16
CA GLY A 217 -15.74 5.23 12.42
C GLY A 217 -15.53 3.73 12.24
N ASP A 218 -15.30 3.01 13.35
CA ASP A 218 -14.91 1.61 13.38
C ASP A 218 -15.85 0.69 12.57
N ARG A 219 -17.15 0.73 12.86
CA ARG A 219 -18.12 -0.21 12.25
C ARG A 219 -18.19 -0.05 10.72
N ARG A 220 -18.31 1.18 10.23
CA ARG A 220 -18.45 1.43 8.79
C ARG A 220 -17.14 1.12 8.04
N THR A 221 -15.99 1.35 8.67
CA THR A 221 -14.69 1.00 8.11
C THR A 221 -14.53 -0.51 7.95
N ARG A 222 -15.03 -1.32 8.91
CA ARG A 222 -15.05 -2.80 8.78
C ARG A 222 -15.95 -3.25 7.64
N LEU A 223 -17.12 -2.64 7.48
CA LEU A 223 -18.03 -2.94 6.37
C LEU A 223 -17.41 -2.54 5.01
N LEU A 224 -16.73 -1.39 4.95
CA LEU A 224 -16.00 -0.98 3.75
C LEU A 224 -14.90 -1.99 3.38
N TYR A 225 -14.16 -2.52 4.35
CA TYR A 225 -13.16 -3.56 4.11
C TYR A 225 -13.78 -4.78 3.43
N VAL A 226 -14.92 -5.27 3.94
CA VAL A 226 -15.62 -6.42 3.37
C VAL A 226 -16.13 -6.11 1.96
N ALA A 227 -16.77 -4.94 1.77
CA ALA A 227 -17.26 -4.52 0.46
C ALA A 227 -16.16 -4.41 -0.60
N LEU A 228 -14.95 -3.97 -0.21
CA LEU A 228 -13.80 -3.93 -1.11
C LEU A 228 -13.30 -5.32 -1.49
N LEU A 229 -13.28 -6.28 -0.55
CA LEU A 229 -12.91 -7.66 -0.85
C LEU A 229 -13.95 -8.33 -1.77
N ASP A 230 -15.23 -8.17 -1.47
CA ASP A 230 -16.31 -8.72 -2.29
C ASP A 230 -16.30 -8.09 -3.69
N GLY A 231 -16.12 -6.76 -3.77
CA GLY A 231 -15.98 -6.05 -5.04
C GLY A 231 -14.79 -6.56 -5.87
N ALA A 232 -13.66 -6.83 -5.22
CA ALA A 232 -12.47 -7.40 -5.88
C ALA A 232 -12.75 -8.80 -6.44
N LEU A 233 -13.44 -9.65 -5.68
CA LEU A 233 -13.81 -11.00 -6.12
C LEU A 233 -14.81 -10.93 -7.29
N VAL A 234 -15.84 -10.10 -7.20
CA VAL A 234 -16.84 -9.93 -8.25
C VAL A 234 -16.19 -9.42 -9.54
N VAL A 235 -15.50 -8.28 -9.48
CA VAL A 235 -14.88 -7.68 -10.67
C VAL A 235 -13.74 -8.55 -11.21
N GLY A 236 -12.95 -9.16 -10.32
CA GLY A 236 -11.90 -10.10 -10.73
C GLY A 236 -12.45 -11.33 -11.45
N SER A 237 -13.62 -11.86 -11.03
CA SER A 237 -14.26 -12.99 -11.70
C SER A 237 -14.78 -12.64 -13.11
N LEU A 238 -15.15 -11.37 -13.36
CA LEU A 238 -15.55 -10.91 -14.70
C LEU A 238 -14.40 -11.00 -15.71
N CYS A 239 -13.14 -10.99 -15.25
CA CYS A 239 -12.00 -11.25 -16.14
C CYS A 239 -12.06 -12.65 -16.79
N ALA A 240 -12.83 -13.60 -16.22
CA ALA A 240 -13.02 -14.92 -16.79
C ALA A 240 -13.77 -14.90 -18.12
N LEU A 241 -14.51 -13.82 -18.43
CA LEU A 241 -15.17 -13.63 -19.73
C LEU A 241 -14.15 -13.52 -20.87
N ASP A 242 -12.95 -13.01 -20.59
CA ASP A 242 -11.83 -12.91 -21.52
C ASP A 242 -10.78 -14.02 -21.30
N ARG A 243 -10.51 -14.36 -20.05
CA ARG A 243 -9.49 -15.31 -19.61
C ARG A 243 -10.11 -16.31 -18.62
N ARG A 244 -10.62 -17.45 -19.10
CA ARG A 244 -11.33 -18.45 -18.27
C ARG A 244 -10.62 -18.84 -16.97
N TRP A 245 -9.28 -18.84 -16.95
CA TRP A 245 -8.49 -19.13 -15.75
C TRP A 245 -8.62 -18.07 -14.65
N ALA A 246 -9.09 -16.86 -14.99
CA ALA A 246 -9.37 -15.83 -13.97
C ALA A 246 -10.51 -16.23 -13.02
N ALA A 247 -11.35 -17.23 -13.39
CA ALA A 247 -12.34 -17.79 -12.48
C ALA A 247 -11.73 -18.36 -11.18
N LEU A 248 -10.44 -18.73 -11.18
CA LEU A 248 -9.72 -19.17 -9.99
C LEU A 248 -9.68 -18.10 -8.87
N VAL A 249 -9.92 -16.83 -9.21
CA VAL A 249 -10.04 -15.75 -8.20
C VAL A 249 -11.17 -16.02 -7.21
N LEU A 250 -12.22 -16.74 -7.61
CA LEU A 250 -13.30 -17.13 -6.69
C LEU A 250 -12.79 -18.01 -5.55
N GLY A 251 -11.76 -18.84 -5.81
CA GLY A 251 -11.09 -19.61 -4.75
C GLY A 251 -10.39 -18.73 -3.71
N ALA A 252 -9.98 -17.52 -4.08
CA ALA A 252 -9.40 -16.56 -3.13
C ALA A 252 -10.42 -16.12 -2.05
N GLY A 253 -11.72 -16.22 -2.30
CA GLY A 253 -12.76 -15.97 -1.29
C GLY A 253 -12.63 -16.87 -0.07
N ILE A 254 -12.17 -18.12 -0.25
CA ILE A 254 -11.89 -19.06 0.85
C ILE A 254 -10.76 -18.49 1.74
N LEU A 255 -9.71 -17.93 1.12
CA LEU A 255 -8.57 -17.35 1.83
C LEU A 255 -8.94 -16.01 2.51
N ALA A 256 -9.91 -15.27 1.97
CA ALA A 256 -10.41 -14.02 2.55
C ALA A 256 -11.25 -14.26 3.81
N GLY A 257 -11.93 -15.40 3.93
CA GLY A 257 -12.83 -15.72 5.04
C GLY A 257 -12.26 -15.50 6.43
N PRO A 258 -11.08 -16.03 6.78
CA PRO A 258 -10.44 -15.80 8.08
C PRO A 258 -10.16 -14.31 8.34
N ALA A 259 -9.67 -13.56 7.34
CA ALA A 259 -9.38 -12.13 7.47
C ALA A 259 -10.65 -11.32 7.72
N VAL A 260 -11.73 -11.62 6.98
CA VAL A 260 -13.06 -11.01 7.19
C VAL A 260 -13.57 -11.27 8.60
N ARG A 261 -13.50 -12.51 9.10
CA ARG A 261 -13.91 -12.85 10.46
C ARG A 261 -13.14 -12.07 11.52
N ILE A 262 -11.82 -11.94 11.35
CA ILE A 262 -10.96 -11.18 12.28
C ILE A 262 -11.36 -9.70 12.25
N VAL A 263 -11.54 -9.12 11.07
CA VAL A 263 -11.89 -7.71 10.92
C VAL A 263 -13.30 -7.43 11.46
N LEU A 264 -14.28 -8.27 11.17
CA LEU A 264 -15.66 -8.08 11.67
C LEU A 264 -15.77 -8.38 13.17
N GLY A 265 -15.05 -9.38 13.68
CA GLY A 265 -15.09 -9.79 15.11
C GLY A 265 -14.54 -8.73 16.06
N GLY A 266 -13.73 -7.78 15.57
CA GLY A 266 -13.15 -6.68 16.37
C GLY A 266 -12.17 -7.17 17.44
N ALA A 267 -11.34 -6.27 17.95
CA ALA A 267 -10.53 -6.50 19.14
C ALA A 267 -11.38 -6.53 20.45
N GLY A 268 -12.71 -6.35 20.34
CA GLY A 268 -13.64 -6.23 21.46
C GLY A 268 -13.96 -7.53 22.21
N GLY A 269 -13.52 -8.70 21.71
CA GLY A 269 -13.80 -9.97 22.37
C GLY A 269 -12.93 -10.28 23.59
N ARG A 270 -11.79 -9.63 23.77
CA ARG A 270 -10.84 -9.97 24.86
C ARG A 270 -10.74 -8.96 26.01
N GLY A 271 -11.28 -7.74 25.84
CA GLY A 271 -11.24 -6.71 26.89
C GLY A 271 -12.52 -6.61 27.75
N GLY A 272 -13.66 -7.09 27.24
CA GLY A 272 -14.95 -6.95 27.91
C GLY A 272 -15.20 -7.91 29.07
N SER A 273 -14.48 -9.04 29.14
CA SER A 273 -14.72 -10.03 30.21
C SER A 273 -13.94 -9.75 31.51
N ALA A 274 -12.83 -9.01 31.43
CA ALA A 274 -12.03 -8.64 32.61
C ALA A 274 -12.66 -7.51 33.42
N ALA A 275 -13.26 -6.52 32.76
CA ALA A 275 -13.88 -5.37 33.44
C ALA A 275 -15.22 -5.73 34.13
N ARG A 276 -15.92 -6.79 33.73
CA ARG A 276 -17.15 -7.24 34.40
C ARG A 276 -16.92 -8.11 35.66
N ARG A 277 -15.72 -8.73 35.81
CA ARG A 277 -15.42 -9.56 37.00
C ARG A 277 -14.95 -8.75 38.22
N GLY A 278 -14.58 -7.48 38.05
CA GLY A 278 -14.10 -6.61 39.12
C GLY A 278 -15.19 -5.89 39.95
N ARG A 279 -16.47 -5.86 39.51
CA ARG A 279 -17.55 -5.16 40.20
C ARG A 279 -18.49 -6.03 41.01
N GLY A 280 -18.18 -7.31 41.17
CA GLY A 280 -19.04 -8.29 41.89
C GLY A 280 -18.59 -8.70 43.28
N ARG A 281 -17.55 -8.08 43.87
CA ARG A 281 -17.07 -8.41 45.21
C ARG A 281 -16.79 -7.15 46.05
N ALA A 282 -17.83 -6.41 46.34
CA ALA A 282 -17.84 -5.44 47.42
C ALA A 282 -19.31 -5.24 47.86
N ARG A 283 -19.79 -6.17 48.66
CA ARG A 283 -20.84 -6.07 49.68
C ARG A 283 -20.59 -7.16 50.71
#